data_c001d60c8ed5500a7c03be06d9bf6e37
#
_entry.id   c001d60c8ed5500a7c03be06d9bf6e37
#
_cell.length_a   1.000
_cell.length_b   1.000
_cell.length_c   1.000
_cell.angle_alpha   90.00
_cell.angle_beta   90.00
_cell.angle_gamma   90.00
#
_symmetry.space_group_name_H-M   'P 1'
#
loop_
_entity.id
_entity.type
_entity.pdbx_description
1 polymer ?
#
loop_
_entity_poly.entity_id
_entity_poly.type
_entity_poly.pdbx_seq_one_letter_code
_entity_poly.pdbx_strand_id
1 'polypeptide(L)'
;MREHLTVVSHPLVLHKLSLMRDKTTSTASFRQLLREISLLLAYEVTRALPMTTMRIDTPLEPMDAPAIEGKKLALISILRAGNGLLDGILELIPAARVGFVGLYRDPETLEPVQYYCKLPDQLDERLSIVVDPMLATGNSSVAAIDLLKKAGAKNIRFLCLLAAPEGVERMRLAHPDVPIVTASLDSHLNAHGYIVPGLGDAGDRMFGTK
;
A
#
# COMPACT_ATOMS: atom_id res chain seq x y z
N MET A 1 5.13 12.28 18.23
CA MET A 1 4.39 12.38 16.96
C MET A 1 4.83 11.23 16.08
N ARG A 2 3.91 10.37 15.60
CA ARG A 2 4.30 9.35 14.60
C ARG A 2 4.69 10.10 13.33
N GLU A 3 5.82 9.76 12.75
CA GLU A 3 6.24 10.30 11.46
C GLU A 3 5.15 9.95 10.42
N HIS A 4 4.62 10.95 9.72
CA HIS A 4 3.56 10.75 8.73
C HIS A 4 4.05 9.93 7.52
N LEU A 5 5.35 9.98 7.23
CA LEU A 5 6.00 9.28 6.13
C LEU A 5 7.17 8.43 6.63
N THR A 6 7.17 7.15 6.28
CA THR A 6 8.29 6.24 6.47
C THR A 6 8.83 5.80 5.12
N VAL A 7 10.08 6.14 4.81
CA VAL A 7 10.79 5.66 3.62
C VAL A 7 11.64 4.46 4.02
N VAL A 8 11.39 3.31 3.42
CA VAL A 8 12.08 2.04 3.74
C VAL A 8 13.42 1.98 3.01
N SER A 9 14.51 2.29 3.73
CA SER A 9 15.88 2.36 3.18
C SER A 9 16.65 1.03 3.26
N HIS A 10 15.95 -0.11 3.33
CA HIS A 10 16.59 -1.42 3.39
C HIS A 10 17.34 -1.73 2.07
N PRO A 11 18.61 -2.22 2.10
CA PRO A 11 19.41 -2.46 0.89
C PRO A 11 18.72 -3.33 -0.17
N LEU A 12 17.99 -4.38 0.24
CA LEU A 12 17.25 -5.23 -0.69
C LEU A 12 16.10 -4.46 -1.39
N VAL A 13 15.42 -3.56 -0.68
CA VAL A 13 14.36 -2.72 -1.26
C VAL A 13 14.97 -1.78 -2.30
N LEU A 14 16.04 -1.08 -1.93
CA LEU A 14 16.73 -0.13 -2.81
C LEU A 14 17.26 -0.82 -4.08
N HIS A 15 17.93 -1.97 -3.93
CA HIS A 15 18.46 -2.73 -5.06
C HIS A 15 17.36 -3.20 -6.02
N LYS A 16 16.32 -3.84 -5.49
CA LYS A 16 15.18 -4.32 -6.29
C LYS A 16 14.45 -3.18 -6.98
N LEU A 17 14.28 -2.05 -6.30
CA LEU A 17 13.68 -0.85 -6.87
C LEU A 17 14.52 -0.29 -8.02
N SER A 18 15.86 -0.28 -7.90
CA SER A 18 16.75 0.13 -9.00
C SER A 18 16.55 -0.73 -10.25
N LEU A 19 16.43 -2.05 -10.09
CA LEU A 19 16.13 -2.96 -11.20
C LEU A 19 14.73 -2.69 -11.79
N MET A 20 13.73 -2.39 -10.97
CA MET A 20 12.38 -2.06 -11.45
C MET A 20 12.33 -0.76 -12.26
N ARG A 21 13.14 0.23 -11.88
CA ARG A 21 13.20 1.54 -12.56
C ARG A 21 13.75 1.43 -13.98
N ASP A 22 14.63 0.46 -14.23
CA ASP A 22 15.23 0.30 -15.57
C ASP A 22 14.13 0.07 -16.62
N LYS A 23 14.16 0.90 -17.68
CA LYS A 23 13.20 0.83 -18.78
C LYS A 23 13.22 -0.48 -19.56
N THR A 24 14.33 -1.22 -19.48
CA THR A 24 14.52 -2.53 -20.16
C THR A 24 13.98 -3.70 -19.35
N THR A 25 13.59 -3.49 -18.09
CA THR A 25 13.02 -4.53 -17.25
C THR A 25 11.71 -5.04 -17.84
N SER A 26 11.69 -6.35 -18.15
CA SER A 26 10.51 -7.01 -18.73
C SER A 26 9.30 -6.97 -17.78
N THR A 27 8.10 -7.11 -18.33
CA THR A 27 6.86 -7.22 -17.54
C THR A 27 6.92 -8.37 -16.52
N ALA A 28 7.50 -9.51 -16.89
CA ALA A 28 7.65 -10.64 -15.97
C ALA A 28 8.58 -10.32 -14.80
N SER A 29 9.76 -9.75 -15.09
CA SER A 29 10.71 -9.32 -14.06
C SER A 29 10.13 -8.19 -13.19
N PHE A 30 9.40 -7.27 -13.78
CA PHE A 30 8.73 -6.19 -13.06
C PHE A 30 7.73 -6.72 -12.02
N ARG A 31 6.87 -7.67 -12.42
CA ARG A 31 5.92 -8.34 -11.51
C ARG A 31 6.63 -9.06 -10.36
N GLN A 32 7.70 -9.80 -10.68
CA GLN A 32 8.47 -10.51 -9.66
C GLN A 32 9.10 -9.55 -8.65
N LEU A 33 9.76 -8.49 -9.13
CA LEU A 33 10.38 -7.49 -8.27
C LEU A 33 9.35 -6.75 -7.41
N LEU A 34 8.19 -6.40 -7.99
CA LEU A 34 7.09 -5.78 -7.27
C LEU A 34 6.60 -6.65 -6.12
N ARG A 35 6.36 -7.95 -6.39
CA ARG A 35 5.96 -8.93 -5.37
C ARG A 35 7.01 -9.04 -4.25
N GLU A 36 8.29 -9.12 -4.58
CA GLU A 36 9.37 -9.22 -3.60
C GLU A 36 9.51 -7.95 -2.74
N ILE A 37 9.38 -6.76 -3.33
CA ILE A 37 9.38 -5.49 -2.58
C ILE A 37 8.12 -5.41 -1.71
N SER A 38 6.97 -5.86 -2.19
CA SER A 38 5.70 -5.85 -1.43
C SER A 38 5.80 -6.65 -0.13
N LEU A 39 6.49 -7.80 -0.13
CA LEU A 39 6.77 -8.59 1.08
C LEU A 39 7.59 -7.77 2.11
N LEU A 40 8.63 -7.07 1.65
CA LEU A 40 9.50 -6.26 2.52
C LEU A 40 8.76 -5.04 3.07
N LEU A 41 7.95 -4.38 2.25
CA LEU A 41 7.12 -3.26 2.68
C LEU A 41 5.99 -3.72 3.62
N ALA A 42 5.42 -4.91 3.41
CA ALA A 42 4.43 -5.49 4.30
C ALA A 42 5.00 -5.77 5.70
N TYR A 43 6.22 -6.29 5.77
CA TYR A 43 6.95 -6.46 7.03
C TYR A 43 7.10 -5.11 7.76
N GLU A 44 7.44 -4.05 7.06
CA GLU A 44 7.63 -2.73 7.65
C GLU A 44 6.31 -2.07 8.09
N VAL A 45 5.28 -2.07 7.25
CA VAL A 45 3.99 -1.46 7.57
C VAL A 45 3.28 -2.16 8.74
N THR A 46 3.63 -3.42 9.02
CA THR A 46 3.08 -4.20 10.13
C THR A 46 3.93 -4.18 11.40
N ARG A 47 5.08 -3.52 11.41
CA ARG A 47 6.06 -3.49 12.52
C ARG A 47 5.46 -3.13 13.88
N ALA A 48 4.47 -2.25 13.92
CA ALA A 48 3.84 -1.76 15.14
C ALA A 48 2.42 -2.34 15.34
N LEU A 49 2.21 -3.61 14.95
CA LEU A 49 0.97 -4.31 15.30
C LEU A 49 0.91 -4.54 16.82
N PRO A 50 -0.27 -4.37 17.44
CA PRO A 50 -0.45 -4.69 18.85
C PRO A 50 -0.31 -6.19 19.06
N MET A 51 0.32 -6.55 20.18
CA MET A 51 0.56 -7.94 20.56
C MET A 51 -0.20 -8.28 21.84
N THR A 52 -0.65 -9.52 21.91
CA THR A 52 -1.23 -10.17 23.09
C THR A 52 -0.54 -11.49 23.36
N THR A 53 -0.99 -12.24 24.35
CA THR A 53 -0.53 -13.60 24.63
C THR A 53 -1.66 -14.60 24.41
N MET A 54 -1.30 -15.80 23.99
CA MET A 54 -2.20 -16.94 23.88
C MET A 54 -1.56 -18.18 24.49
N ARG A 55 -2.35 -18.99 25.20
CA ARG A 55 -1.89 -20.26 25.72
C ARG A 55 -1.78 -21.29 24.62
N ILE A 56 -0.62 -21.91 24.48
CA ILE A 56 -0.36 -23.01 23.54
C ILE A 56 0.32 -24.17 24.25
N ASP A 57 0.20 -25.35 23.66
CA ASP A 57 0.97 -26.55 24.06
C ASP A 57 2.10 -26.75 23.04
N THR A 58 3.34 -26.71 23.51
CA THR A 58 4.50 -27.10 22.70
C THR A 58 4.71 -28.64 22.85
N PRO A 59 5.56 -29.25 22.01
CA PRO A 59 5.89 -30.68 22.20
C PRO A 59 6.49 -31.03 23.56
N LEU A 60 6.95 -30.06 24.34
CA LEU A 60 7.61 -30.27 25.61
C LEU A 60 6.75 -29.86 26.82
N GLU A 61 6.20 -28.63 26.77
CA GLU A 61 5.39 -28.07 27.86
C GLU A 61 4.46 -26.96 27.39
N PRO A 62 3.37 -26.67 28.10
CA PRO A 62 2.52 -25.53 27.82
C PRO A 62 3.23 -24.21 28.09
N MET A 63 2.98 -23.20 27.25
CA MET A 63 3.52 -21.83 27.41
C MET A 63 2.54 -20.74 27.01
N ASP A 64 2.78 -19.50 27.47
CA ASP A 64 2.12 -18.31 26.99
C ASP A 64 2.95 -17.73 25.85
N ALA A 65 2.41 -17.80 24.62
CA ALA A 65 3.09 -17.39 23.39
C ALA A 65 2.61 -16.01 22.90
N PRO A 66 3.50 -15.19 22.29
CA PRO A 66 3.08 -13.94 21.67
C PRO A 66 2.12 -14.18 20.50
N ALA A 67 1.05 -13.39 20.42
CA ALA A 67 0.08 -13.42 19.33
C ALA A 67 -0.27 -11.99 18.89
N ILE A 68 -0.68 -11.82 17.63
CA ILE A 68 -1.19 -10.53 17.16
C ILE A 68 -2.56 -10.31 17.81
N GLU A 69 -2.72 -9.13 18.44
CA GLU A 69 -3.98 -8.74 19.06
C GLU A 69 -5.03 -8.32 18.02
N GLY A 70 -6.30 -8.60 18.33
CA GLY A 70 -7.44 -8.09 17.58
C GLY A 70 -7.83 -8.93 16.36
N LYS A 71 -8.58 -8.29 15.46
CA LYS A 71 -9.10 -8.94 14.25
C LYS A 71 -8.05 -8.97 13.13
N LYS A 72 -8.26 -9.90 12.19
CA LYS A 72 -7.46 -10.01 10.97
C LYS A 72 -7.39 -8.67 10.23
N LEU A 73 -6.23 -8.36 9.68
CA LEU A 73 -5.99 -7.15 8.89
C LEU A 73 -6.93 -7.07 7.69
N ALA A 74 -7.20 -5.86 7.22
CA ALA A 74 -7.85 -5.60 5.95
C ALA A 74 -6.84 -4.99 4.97
N LEU A 75 -6.69 -5.58 3.80
CA LEU A 75 -5.90 -5.06 2.68
C LEU A 75 -6.84 -4.47 1.66
N ILE A 76 -6.68 -3.20 1.31
CA ILE A 76 -7.58 -2.49 0.40
C ILE A 76 -6.77 -2.05 -0.81
N SER A 77 -7.02 -2.71 -1.94
CA SER A 77 -6.36 -2.40 -3.20
C SER A 77 -7.08 -1.31 -3.96
N ILE A 78 -6.35 -0.27 -4.36
CA ILE A 78 -6.83 0.71 -5.35
C ILE A 78 -6.62 0.11 -6.74
N LEU A 79 -7.73 -0.20 -7.40
CA LEU A 79 -7.71 -0.83 -8.73
C LEU A 79 -7.19 0.16 -9.78
N ARG A 80 -6.46 -0.30 -10.80
CA ARG A 80 -6.03 -1.68 -11.07
C ARG A 80 -4.66 -2.01 -10.44
N ALA A 81 -3.77 -1.01 -10.37
CA ALA A 81 -2.34 -1.19 -10.09
C ALA A 81 -2.05 -1.69 -8.67
N GLY A 82 -2.90 -1.38 -7.69
CA GLY A 82 -2.76 -1.87 -6.31
C GLY A 82 -2.72 -3.40 -6.17
N ASN A 83 -3.30 -4.14 -7.14
CA ASN A 83 -3.27 -5.60 -7.11
C ASN A 83 -1.86 -6.17 -7.16
N GLY A 84 -0.92 -5.49 -7.81
CA GLY A 84 0.47 -5.95 -7.85
C GLY A 84 1.17 -5.95 -6.49
N LEU A 85 0.81 -5.02 -5.61
CA LEU A 85 1.29 -5.03 -4.22
C LEU A 85 0.53 -6.06 -3.38
N LEU A 86 -0.77 -6.18 -3.61
CA LEU A 86 -1.66 -7.05 -2.85
C LEU A 86 -1.19 -8.52 -2.87
N ASP A 87 -0.81 -9.04 -4.02
CA ASP A 87 -0.39 -10.44 -4.19
C ASP A 87 0.81 -10.77 -3.29
N GLY A 88 1.83 -9.91 -3.26
CA GLY A 88 2.99 -10.11 -2.38
C GLY A 88 2.63 -10.01 -0.89
N ILE A 89 1.77 -9.06 -0.51
CA ILE A 89 1.36 -8.90 0.89
C ILE A 89 0.55 -10.10 1.39
N LEU A 90 -0.30 -10.68 0.55
CA LEU A 90 -1.10 -11.85 0.90
C LEU A 90 -0.27 -13.12 1.13
N GLU A 91 0.91 -13.23 0.54
CA GLU A 91 1.84 -14.33 0.84
C GLU A 91 2.35 -14.24 2.28
N LEU A 92 2.62 -13.03 2.77
CA LEU A 92 3.07 -12.81 4.14
C LEU A 92 1.90 -12.89 5.12
N ILE A 93 0.71 -12.40 4.73
CA ILE A 93 -0.46 -12.30 5.61
C ILE A 93 -1.69 -12.97 4.94
N PRO A 94 -1.67 -14.30 4.75
CA PRO A 94 -2.72 -15.00 3.99
C PRO A 94 -4.10 -14.95 4.65
N ALA A 95 -4.15 -14.65 5.95
CA ALA A 95 -5.41 -14.52 6.69
C ALA A 95 -6.06 -13.14 6.58
N ALA A 96 -5.42 -12.15 5.93
CA ALA A 96 -5.97 -10.81 5.76
C ALA A 96 -7.30 -10.85 4.98
N ARG A 97 -8.20 -9.92 5.32
CA ARG A 97 -9.39 -9.67 4.50
C ARG A 97 -9.02 -8.72 3.36
N VAL A 98 -9.65 -8.89 2.22
CA VAL A 98 -9.34 -8.09 1.03
C VAL A 98 -10.56 -7.27 0.62
N GLY A 99 -10.33 -6.01 0.32
CA GLY A 99 -11.29 -5.12 -0.31
C GLY A 99 -10.68 -4.43 -1.52
N PHE A 100 -11.54 -3.87 -2.36
CA PHE A 100 -11.16 -3.20 -3.59
C PHE A 100 -11.89 -1.87 -3.73
N VAL A 101 -11.16 -0.84 -4.16
CA VAL A 101 -11.71 0.46 -4.52
C VAL A 101 -11.27 0.76 -5.96
N GLY A 102 -12.25 0.84 -6.86
CA GLY A 102 -12.01 1.21 -8.26
C GLY A 102 -12.29 2.69 -8.46
N LEU A 103 -11.25 3.41 -8.86
CA LEU A 103 -11.31 4.84 -9.15
C LEU A 103 -10.72 5.09 -10.54
N TYR A 104 -11.35 5.98 -11.31
CA TYR A 104 -10.73 6.55 -12.50
C TYR A 104 -10.75 8.08 -12.41
N ARG A 105 -9.85 8.71 -13.13
CA ARG A 105 -9.83 10.17 -13.24
C ARG A 105 -10.79 10.57 -14.36
N ASP A 106 -11.78 11.40 -14.03
CA ASP A 106 -12.65 11.99 -15.02
C ASP A 106 -11.81 12.85 -15.99
N PRO A 107 -11.94 12.66 -17.31
CA PRO A 107 -11.11 13.35 -18.30
C PRO A 107 -11.40 14.86 -18.38
N GLU A 108 -12.58 15.32 -17.99
CA GLU A 108 -12.99 16.72 -18.06
C GLU A 108 -12.69 17.45 -16.74
N THR A 109 -13.10 16.87 -15.61
CA THR A 109 -12.97 17.50 -14.28
C THR A 109 -11.65 17.16 -13.58
N LEU A 110 -10.95 16.11 -14.02
CA LEU A 110 -9.76 15.53 -13.40
C LEU A 110 -9.99 15.01 -11.98
N GLU A 111 -11.23 14.96 -11.52
CA GLU A 111 -11.61 14.44 -10.20
C GLU A 111 -11.68 12.90 -10.21
N PRO A 112 -11.40 12.25 -9.07
CA PRO A 112 -11.53 10.81 -8.94
C PRO A 112 -13.00 10.39 -8.90
N VAL A 113 -13.39 9.54 -9.84
CA VAL A 113 -14.75 8.95 -9.91
C VAL A 113 -14.70 7.49 -9.49
N GLN A 114 -15.53 7.14 -8.51
CA GLN A 114 -15.68 5.76 -8.07
C GLN A 114 -16.53 4.96 -9.04
N TYR A 115 -16.00 3.83 -9.53
CA TYR A 115 -16.77 2.88 -10.34
C TYR A 115 -16.94 1.51 -9.65
N TYR A 116 -16.16 1.24 -8.62
CA TYR A 116 -16.26 -0.01 -7.84
C TYR A 116 -15.86 0.22 -6.39
N CYS A 117 -16.57 -0.42 -5.46
CA CYS A 117 -16.17 -0.44 -4.06
C CYS A 117 -16.76 -1.70 -3.40
N LYS A 118 -15.86 -2.57 -2.94
CA LYS A 118 -16.23 -3.75 -2.15
C LYS A 118 -15.25 -3.86 -0.99
N LEU A 119 -15.74 -3.64 0.22
CA LEU A 119 -14.95 -3.59 1.43
C LEU A 119 -15.31 -4.73 2.39
N PRO A 120 -14.36 -5.22 3.21
CA PRO A 120 -14.64 -6.16 4.28
C PRO A 120 -15.53 -5.54 5.37
N ASP A 121 -16.25 -6.38 6.08
CA ASP A 121 -17.03 -5.98 7.25
C ASP A 121 -16.12 -5.62 8.44
N GLN A 122 -16.69 -4.83 9.39
CA GLN A 122 -16.07 -4.48 10.67
C GLN A 122 -14.70 -3.77 10.51
N LEU A 123 -14.61 -2.80 9.60
CA LEU A 123 -13.40 -2.01 9.38
C LEU A 123 -13.01 -1.15 10.59
N ASP A 124 -13.96 -0.84 11.45
CA ASP A 124 -13.74 -0.11 12.71
C ASP A 124 -12.90 -0.87 13.74
N GLU A 125 -12.86 -2.21 13.64
CA GLU A 125 -12.10 -3.10 14.51
C GLU A 125 -10.81 -3.65 13.86
N ARG A 126 -10.49 -3.23 12.62
CA ARG A 126 -9.35 -3.73 11.84
C ARG A 126 -8.33 -2.64 11.57
N LEU A 127 -7.06 -3.04 11.50
CA LEU A 127 -6.09 -2.24 10.77
C LEU A 127 -6.33 -2.43 9.27
N SER A 128 -6.64 -1.34 8.56
CA SER A 128 -6.80 -1.28 7.12
C SER A 128 -5.52 -0.77 6.46
N ILE A 129 -4.90 -1.56 5.59
CA ILE A 129 -3.73 -1.16 4.80
C ILE A 129 -4.20 -0.92 3.37
N VAL A 130 -4.23 0.34 2.96
CA VAL A 130 -4.56 0.74 1.58
C VAL A 130 -3.30 0.65 0.74
N VAL A 131 -3.39 -0.03 -0.42
CA VAL A 131 -2.24 -0.27 -1.28
C VAL A 131 -2.46 0.30 -2.68
N ASP A 132 -1.47 1.08 -3.14
CA ASP A 132 -1.36 1.60 -4.51
C ASP A 132 0.14 1.77 -4.82
N PRO A 133 0.67 1.29 -5.94
CA PRO A 133 2.11 1.41 -6.22
C PRO A 133 2.59 2.86 -6.33
N MET A 134 1.74 3.81 -6.69
CA MET A 134 2.17 5.18 -7.02
C MET A 134 1.37 6.23 -6.23
N LEU A 135 2.01 6.89 -5.27
CA LEU A 135 1.46 8.10 -4.64
C LEU A 135 1.96 9.34 -5.39
N ALA A 136 1.33 9.63 -6.53
CA ALA A 136 1.70 10.77 -7.39
C ALA A 136 1.00 12.05 -6.93
N THR A 137 -0.18 12.38 -7.46
CA THR A 137 -0.95 13.57 -7.05
C THR A 137 -1.67 13.39 -5.71
N GLY A 138 -1.88 12.16 -5.27
CA GLY A 138 -2.62 11.81 -4.07
C GLY A 138 -4.14 11.81 -4.19
N ASN A 139 -4.72 12.22 -5.33
CA ASN A 139 -6.17 12.36 -5.46
C ASN A 139 -6.90 11.01 -5.29
N SER A 140 -6.44 9.94 -5.97
CA SER A 140 -7.03 8.60 -5.83
C SER A 140 -6.86 8.03 -4.41
N SER A 141 -5.70 8.26 -3.80
CA SER A 141 -5.41 7.79 -2.44
C SER A 141 -6.30 8.47 -1.41
N VAL A 142 -6.46 9.80 -1.52
CA VAL A 142 -7.38 10.57 -0.65
C VAL A 142 -8.81 10.07 -0.82
N ALA A 143 -9.31 9.97 -2.05
CA ALA A 143 -10.67 9.49 -2.31
C ALA A 143 -10.92 8.07 -1.79
N ALA A 144 -9.94 7.16 -1.95
CA ALA A 144 -10.04 5.81 -1.40
C ALA A 144 -10.13 5.82 0.13
N ILE A 145 -9.31 6.62 0.80
CA ILE A 145 -9.33 6.74 2.27
C ILE A 145 -10.62 7.38 2.77
N ASP A 146 -11.17 8.37 2.06
CA ASP A 146 -12.49 8.94 2.35
C ASP A 146 -13.57 7.86 2.33
N LEU A 147 -13.56 6.97 1.33
CA LEU A 147 -14.50 5.85 1.24
C LEU A 147 -14.35 4.88 2.43
N LEU A 148 -13.12 4.56 2.82
CA LEU A 148 -12.86 3.71 3.97
C LEU A 148 -13.36 4.33 5.27
N LYS A 149 -13.07 5.62 5.50
CA LYS A 149 -13.55 6.36 6.68
C LYS A 149 -15.08 6.43 6.72
N LYS A 150 -15.74 6.67 5.58
CA LYS A 150 -17.20 6.60 5.46
C LYS A 150 -17.75 5.21 5.77
N ALA A 151 -17.00 4.14 5.46
CA ALA A 151 -17.34 2.75 5.81
C ALA A 151 -16.97 2.36 7.25
N GLY A 152 -16.49 3.31 8.07
CA GLY A 152 -16.23 3.12 9.49
C GLY A 152 -14.78 2.77 9.85
N ALA A 153 -13.85 2.72 8.90
CA ALA A 153 -12.44 2.43 9.19
C ALA A 153 -11.82 3.53 10.08
N LYS A 154 -11.20 3.12 11.19
CA LYS A 154 -10.59 4.02 12.18
C LYS A 154 -9.07 3.96 12.19
N ASN A 155 -8.49 2.80 11.87
CA ASN A 155 -7.05 2.58 11.86
C ASN A 155 -6.61 2.26 10.43
N ILE A 156 -6.09 3.26 9.73
CA ILE A 156 -5.72 3.16 8.32
C ILE A 156 -4.22 3.44 8.17
N ARG A 157 -3.54 2.68 7.33
CA ARG A 157 -2.18 2.95 6.84
C ARG A 157 -2.19 2.93 5.33
N PHE A 158 -1.36 3.75 4.72
CA PHE A 158 -1.18 3.77 3.28
C PHE A 158 0.19 3.19 2.91
N LEU A 159 0.22 2.31 1.93
CA LEU A 159 1.42 1.64 1.44
C LEU A 159 1.57 1.86 -0.05
N CYS A 160 2.71 2.42 -0.48
CA CYS A 160 3.02 2.56 -1.89
C CYS A 160 4.48 2.15 -2.19
N LEU A 161 4.75 1.94 -3.47
CA LEU A 161 6.11 1.67 -3.94
C LEU A 161 6.90 2.98 -4.09
N LEU A 162 6.33 3.97 -4.78
CA LEU A 162 6.91 5.29 -4.97
C LEU A 162 5.94 6.39 -4.51
N ALA A 163 6.49 7.43 -3.93
CA ALA A 163 5.76 8.65 -3.60
C ALA A 163 6.44 9.89 -4.19
N ALA A 164 5.63 10.89 -4.54
CA ALA A 164 6.09 12.25 -4.82
C ALA A 164 5.78 13.16 -3.62
N PRO A 165 6.57 14.22 -3.38
CA PRO A 165 6.30 15.19 -2.30
C PRO A 165 4.90 15.78 -2.38
N GLU A 166 4.39 16.05 -3.57
CA GLU A 166 3.04 16.60 -3.80
C GLU A 166 1.95 15.64 -3.31
N GLY A 167 2.09 14.33 -3.58
CA GLY A 167 1.15 13.31 -3.10
C GLY A 167 1.20 13.12 -1.60
N VAL A 168 2.39 13.13 -1.02
CA VAL A 168 2.59 13.04 0.43
C VAL A 168 1.96 14.24 1.13
N GLU A 169 2.18 15.46 0.62
CA GLU A 169 1.59 16.66 1.20
C GLU A 169 0.05 16.68 1.06
N ARG A 170 -0.48 16.25 -0.09
CA ARG A 170 -1.92 16.10 -0.31
C ARG A 170 -2.55 15.14 0.72
N MET A 171 -1.91 14.00 0.94
CA MET A 171 -2.33 13.02 1.95
C MET A 171 -2.24 13.58 3.36
N ARG A 172 -1.16 14.29 3.70
CA ARG A 172 -0.95 14.91 5.00
C ARG A 172 -2.02 15.95 5.33
N LEU A 173 -2.44 16.74 4.35
CA LEU A 173 -3.49 17.75 4.51
C LEU A 173 -4.88 17.13 4.66
N ALA A 174 -5.21 16.11 3.86
CA ALA A 174 -6.51 15.47 3.89
C ALA A 174 -6.67 14.46 5.04
N HIS A 175 -5.60 13.69 5.32
CA HIS A 175 -5.61 12.58 6.28
C HIS A 175 -4.35 12.56 7.14
N PRO A 176 -4.15 13.54 8.03
CA PRO A 176 -2.95 13.63 8.89
C PRO A 176 -2.81 12.45 9.86
N ASP A 177 -3.88 11.69 10.06
CA ASP A 177 -3.96 10.50 10.90
C ASP A 177 -3.55 9.20 10.18
N VAL A 178 -3.29 9.26 8.86
CA VAL A 178 -2.95 8.08 8.04
C VAL A 178 -1.46 8.08 7.72
N PRO A 179 -0.64 7.24 8.39
CA PRO A 179 0.78 7.12 8.09
C PRO A 179 0.99 6.45 6.74
N ILE A 180 2.02 6.93 6.02
CA ILE A 180 2.44 6.46 4.70
C ILE A 180 3.73 5.66 4.85
N VAL A 181 3.80 4.48 4.22
CA VAL A 181 5.03 3.68 4.07
C VAL A 181 5.33 3.54 2.59
N THR A 182 6.56 3.85 2.19
CA THR A 182 7.00 3.81 0.79
C THR A 182 8.42 3.27 0.64
N ALA A 183 8.74 2.70 -0.51
CA ALA A 183 10.11 2.31 -0.83
C ALA A 183 10.98 3.49 -1.26
N SER A 184 10.39 4.57 -1.83
CA SER A 184 11.10 5.78 -2.20
C SER A 184 10.19 7.00 -2.19
N LEU A 185 10.73 8.12 -1.73
CA LEU A 185 10.21 9.46 -1.99
C LEU A 185 11.07 10.06 -3.12
N ASP A 186 10.46 10.23 -4.28
CA ASP A 186 11.12 10.76 -5.46
C ASP A 186 11.07 12.29 -5.50
N SER A 187 11.64 12.90 -6.56
CA SER A 187 11.94 14.33 -6.59
C SER A 187 10.68 15.21 -6.72
N HIS A 188 9.82 14.93 -7.71
CA HIS A 188 8.66 15.77 -8.05
C HIS A 188 7.75 15.08 -9.06
N LEU A 189 6.66 15.73 -9.41
CA LEU A 189 5.80 15.36 -10.53
C LEU A 189 6.15 16.19 -11.79
N ASN A 190 6.18 15.53 -12.97
CA ASN A 190 6.26 16.26 -14.23
C ASN A 190 4.91 16.88 -14.60
N ALA A 191 4.87 17.62 -15.74
CA ALA A 191 3.67 18.30 -16.24
C ALA A 191 2.47 17.35 -16.54
N HIS A 192 2.73 16.05 -16.69
CA HIS A 192 1.71 15.03 -16.93
C HIS A 192 1.31 14.28 -15.64
N GLY A 193 1.84 14.68 -14.48
CA GLY A 193 1.56 14.07 -13.19
C GLY A 193 2.29 12.73 -12.93
N TYR A 194 3.35 12.42 -13.70
CA TYR A 194 4.20 11.27 -13.43
C TYR A 194 5.30 11.63 -12.43
N ILE A 195 5.61 10.68 -11.55
CA ILE A 195 6.72 10.78 -10.59
C ILE A 195 8.06 10.77 -11.33
N VAL A 196 8.97 11.67 -10.95
CA VAL A 196 10.33 11.82 -11.52
C VAL A 196 11.37 11.65 -10.42
N PRO A 197 12.41 10.78 -10.62
CA PRO A 197 12.72 9.97 -11.80
C PRO A 197 11.74 8.82 -12.06
N GLY A 198 10.98 8.38 -11.04
CA GLY A 198 9.90 7.42 -11.18
C GLY A 198 10.31 6.05 -11.74
N LEU A 199 9.33 5.39 -12.34
CA LEU A 199 9.51 4.13 -13.09
C LEU A 199 8.53 4.02 -14.28
N GLY A 200 7.92 5.14 -14.69
CA GLY A 200 6.84 5.18 -15.70
C GLY A 200 5.48 4.84 -15.09
N ASP A 201 4.57 4.31 -15.89
CA ASP A 201 3.26 3.83 -15.43
C ASP A 201 3.39 2.41 -14.87
N ALA A 202 3.13 2.25 -13.58
CA ALA A 202 3.24 0.96 -12.91
C ALA A 202 2.21 -0.04 -13.42
N GLY A 203 1.00 0.42 -13.74
CA GLY A 203 -0.07 -0.43 -14.29
C GLY A 203 0.29 -0.98 -15.66
N ASP A 204 0.74 -0.12 -16.57
CA ASP A 204 1.15 -0.51 -17.91
C ASP A 204 2.34 -1.47 -17.89
N ARG A 205 3.35 -1.18 -17.07
CA ARG A 205 4.52 -2.05 -16.91
C ARG A 205 4.17 -3.42 -16.31
N MET A 206 3.22 -3.44 -15.38
CA MET A 206 2.78 -4.66 -14.71
C MET A 206 1.84 -5.50 -15.59
N PHE A 207 0.92 -4.85 -16.31
CA PHE A 207 -0.10 -5.56 -17.10
C PHE A 207 0.26 -5.70 -18.58
N GLY A 208 1.29 -5.00 -19.05
CA GLY A 208 1.70 -5.06 -20.46
C GLY A 208 0.67 -4.39 -21.38
N THR A 209 0.06 -3.26 -20.93
CA THR A 209 -1.00 -2.58 -21.67
C THR A 209 -0.50 -1.48 -22.60
N LYS A 210 0.81 -1.25 -22.69
CA LYS A 210 1.51 -0.41 -23.69
C LYS A 210 2.74 -1.11 -24.19
#